data_f65a515f437b63f195814879e29d9c5a
#
_entry.id   f65a515f437b63f195814879e29d9c5a
#
_cell.length_a   1.000
_cell.length_b   1.000
_cell.length_c   1.000
_cell.angle_alpha   90.00
_cell.angle_beta   90.00
_cell.angle_gamma   90.00
#
_symmetry.space_group_name_H-M   'P 1'
#
loop_
_entity.id
_entity.type
_entity.pdbx_description
1 polymer ?
#
loop_
_entity_poly.entity_id
_entity_poly.type
_entity_poly.pdbx_seq_one_letter_code
_entity_poly.pdbx_strand_id
1 'polypeptide(L)'
;NYICDVIRFWVSEFDIDGIRLDAADVLDFDFMRALRRTAEEVKPDFWLMGEVIHGDYSRWVNGETLHSVTNYALHKALYSGHNDHNYFEIAHTVKYLQNMGNLDLYNFVDNHDVERIYTKLSNKAHFNPVHVLLYTLPGVPSIYYGSEFGIEGRKERSSDDSLRPALVLADYADAKETNPCTALVAALGKIRQNTPALSYGSYAELQLTNRQFAFARDLDGVRVVVTVNNDDNDAWMNLPAGNASEYVGTLTGQKVSVEGERINVCVHANSGEIWVPAGDMPEYTPVKVEVKEKAVKESVKEEAPAAEETAVAEETTVAKKPSAIKTEEKETASESTDVNTISTATKETAATEEKVTEASEKSTAKEPVKVDPNKAPEDMTVEELQAAILAKMTSNGPVTDQMKKTVDDNIWHDSLVNWLKSFR
;
A
#
# COMPACT_ATOMS: atom_id res chain seq x y z
N ASN A 1 -17.47 -19.59 -19.94
CA ASN A 1 -16.75 -20.87 -19.89
C ASN A 1 -15.27 -20.75 -20.27
N TYR A 2 -14.89 -19.93 -21.30
CA TYR A 2 -13.50 -19.84 -21.79
C TYR A 2 -12.47 -19.58 -20.65
N ILE A 3 -12.67 -18.59 -19.78
CA ILE A 3 -11.73 -18.30 -18.68
C ILE A 3 -11.71 -19.45 -17.66
N CYS A 4 -12.83 -20.10 -17.38
CA CYS A 4 -12.85 -21.30 -16.54
C CYS A 4 -12.00 -22.44 -17.15
N ASP A 5 -12.05 -22.62 -18.47
CA ASP A 5 -11.21 -23.61 -19.14
C ASP A 5 -9.74 -23.21 -19.14
N VAL A 6 -9.41 -21.92 -19.20
CA VAL A 6 -8.03 -21.41 -19.00
C VAL A 6 -7.50 -21.73 -17.61
N ILE A 7 -8.32 -21.56 -16.56
CA ILE A 7 -7.91 -21.93 -15.19
C ILE A 7 -7.60 -23.42 -15.11
N ARG A 8 -8.49 -24.30 -15.64
CA ARG A 8 -8.26 -25.75 -15.69
C ARG A 8 -6.96 -26.09 -16.41
N PHE A 9 -6.73 -25.45 -17.56
CA PHE A 9 -5.50 -25.61 -18.33
C PHE A 9 -4.26 -25.18 -17.54
N TRP A 10 -4.27 -23.99 -16.93
CA TRP A 10 -3.12 -23.50 -16.18
C TRP A 10 -2.81 -24.32 -14.93
N VAL A 11 -3.83 -24.83 -14.24
CA VAL A 11 -3.60 -25.76 -13.11
C VAL A 11 -3.02 -27.07 -13.62
N SER A 12 -3.54 -27.64 -14.70
CA SER A 12 -3.06 -28.90 -15.29
C SER A 12 -1.63 -28.81 -15.81
N GLU A 13 -1.28 -27.71 -16.49
CA GLU A 13 0.01 -27.57 -17.18
C GLU A 13 1.10 -26.92 -16.30
N PHE A 14 0.72 -26.02 -15.42
CA PHE A 14 1.69 -25.21 -14.66
C PHE A 14 1.55 -25.33 -13.15
N ASP A 15 0.56 -26.09 -12.67
CA ASP A 15 0.27 -26.30 -11.24
C ASP A 15 0.19 -24.99 -10.43
N ILE A 16 -0.45 -23.97 -11.00
CA ILE A 16 -0.63 -22.69 -10.30
C ILE A 16 -1.56 -22.83 -9.10
N ASP A 17 -1.35 -21.99 -8.07
CA ASP A 17 -2.09 -22.02 -6.79
C ASP A 17 -3.17 -20.94 -6.70
N GLY A 18 -3.26 -20.06 -7.67
CA GLY A 18 -4.25 -18.99 -7.67
C GLY A 18 -4.09 -18.02 -8.84
N ILE A 19 -5.03 -17.08 -8.94
CA ILE A 19 -5.02 -16.00 -9.92
C ILE A 19 -5.38 -14.67 -9.30
N ARG A 20 -4.85 -13.60 -9.86
CA ARG A 20 -5.28 -12.22 -9.61
C ARG A 20 -6.18 -11.76 -10.74
N LEU A 21 -7.35 -11.23 -10.42
CA LEU A 21 -8.30 -10.64 -11.34
C LEU A 21 -8.09 -9.13 -11.38
N ASP A 22 -7.77 -8.62 -12.55
CA ASP A 22 -7.64 -7.20 -12.83
C ASP A 22 -9.01 -6.53 -12.78
N ALA A 23 -9.10 -5.28 -12.27
CA ALA A 23 -10.31 -4.49 -12.20
C ALA A 23 -11.55 -5.31 -11.74
N ALA A 24 -11.39 -6.08 -10.66
CA ALA A 24 -12.42 -7.00 -10.20
C ALA A 24 -13.72 -6.31 -9.72
N ASP A 25 -13.65 -5.03 -9.39
CA ASP A 25 -14.78 -4.21 -8.98
C ASP A 25 -15.81 -3.99 -10.11
N VAL A 26 -15.43 -4.14 -11.38
CA VAL A 26 -16.32 -4.03 -12.55
C VAL A 26 -16.70 -5.38 -13.17
N LEU A 27 -16.21 -6.50 -12.63
CA LEU A 27 -16.55 -7.83 -13.12
C LEU A 27 -17.94 -8.26 -12.63
N ASP A 28 -18.62 -9.04 -13.49
CA ASP A 28 -19.92 -9.61 -13.17
C ASP A 28 -19.84 -10.67 -12.04
N PHE A 29 -20.77 -10.62 -11.09
CA PHE A 29 -20.75 -11.53 -9.94
C PHE A 29 -21.07 -12.99 -10.32
N ASP A 30 -21.90 -13.25 -11.34
CA ASP A 30 -22.14 -14.61 -11.80
C ASP A 30 -20.90 -15.21 -12.46
N PHE A 31 -20.10 -14.36 -13.11
CA PHE A 31 -18.78 -14.73 -13.58
C PHE A 31 -17.84 -15.08 -12.44
N MET A 32 -17.76 -14.25 -11.39
CA MET A 32 -16.95 -14.56 -10.20
C MET A 32 -17.38 -15.86 -9.51
N ARG A 33 -18.68 -16.10 -9.40
CA ARG A 33 -19.21 -17.39 -8.88
C ARG A 33 -18.82 -18.57 -9.76
N ALA A 34 -18.79 -18.39 -11.07
CA ALA A 34 -18.33 -19.43 -11.98
C ALA A 34 -16.83 -19.72 -11.82
N LEU A 35 -16.00 -18.66 -11.65
CA LEU A 35 -14.58 -18.81 -11.34
C LEU A 35 -14.37 -19.52 -10.01
N ARG A 36 -15.13 -19.15 -8.95
CA ARG A 36 -15.06 -19.78 -7.63
C ARG A 36 -15.32 -21.29 -7.71
N ARG A 37 -16.41 -21.70 -8.33
CA ARG A 37 -16.72 -23.13 -8.53
C ARG A 37 -15.63 -23.86 -9.32
N THR A 38 -15.09 -23.24 -10.36
CA THR A 38 -14.00 -23.84 -11.14
C THR A 38 -12.72 -23.97 -10.31
N ALA A 39 -12.39 -22.96 -9.51
CA ALA A 39 -11.23 -22.99 -8.63
C ALA A 39 -11.31 -24.16 -7.64
N GLU A 40 -12.44 -24.29 -6.95
CA GLU A 40 -12.68 -25.38 -5.98
C GLU A 40 -12.69 -26.78 -6.64
N GLU A 41 -13.15 -26.87 -7.90
CA GLU A 41 -13.13 -28.11 -8.69
C GLU A 41 -11.72 -28.60 -9.01
N VAL A 42 -10.82 -27.67 -9.38
CA VAL A 42 -9.48 -28.01 -9.87
C VAL A 42 -8.42 -28.13 -8.77
N LYS A 43 -8.55 -27.33 -7.70
CA LYS A 43 -7.60 -27.32 -6.60
C LYS A 43 -8.26 -26.76 -5.35
N PRO A 44 -8.46 -27.54 -4.25
CA PRO A 44 -9.21 -27.08 -3.06
C PRO A 44 -8.70 -25.78 -2.45
N ASP A 45 -7.38 -25.56 -2.49
CA ASP A 45 -6.72 -24.37 -1.91
C ASP A 45 -6.42 -23.28 -2.95
N PHE A 46 -7.04 -23.37 -4.15
CA PHE A 46 -6.82 -22.38 -5.21
C PHE A 46 -7.32 -21.00 -4.79
N TRP A 47 -6.42 -20.02 -4.82
CA TRP A 47 -6.69 -18.68 -4.31
C TRP A 47 -7.16 -17.72 -5.39
N LEU A 48 -8.31 -17.08 -5.18
CA LEU A 48 -8.86 -16.05 -6.05
C LEU A 48 -8.70 -14.68 -5.36
N MET A 49 -7.85 -13.83 -5.90
CA MET A 49 -7.62 -12.46 -5.44
C MET A 49 -8.06 -11.48 -6.51
N GLY A 50 -8.81 -10.46 -6.16
CA GLY A 50 -9.29 -9.42 -7.07
C GLY A 50 -8.70 -8.05 -6.77
N GLU A 51 -8.49 -7.25 -7.80
CA GLU A 51 -8.23 -5.83 -7.60
C GLU A 51 -9.54 -5.08 -7.39
N VAL A 52 -9.70 -4.51 -6.20
CA VAL A 52 -10.80 -3.62 -5.83
C VAL A 52 -10.23 -2.42 -5.12
N ILE A 53 -10.49 -1.21 -5.64
CA ILE A 53 -9.91 0.01 -5.09
C ILE A 53 -10.79 0.55 -3.96
N HIS A 54 -12.10 0.61 -4.15
CA HIS A 54 -13.04 1.26 -3.24
C HIS A 54 -14.29 0.41 -2.96
N GLY A 55 -14.94 0.70 -1.84
CA GLY A 55 -16.23 0.13 -1.49
C GLY A 55 -16.20 -0.80 -0.28
N ASP A 56 -17.29 -1.48 -0.06
CA ASP A 56 -17.41 -2.52 0.96
C ASP A 56 -16.84 -3.82 0.41
N TYR A 57 -15.65 -4.19 0.85
CA TYR A 57 -14.91 -5.36 0.37
C TYR A 57 -15.67 -6.69 0.60
N SER A 58 -16.57 -6.75 1.56
CA SER A 58 -17.40 -7.95 1.80
C SER A 58 -18.30 -8.34 0.61
N ARG A 59 -18.57 -7.39 -0.30
CA ARG A 59 -19.30 -7.66 -1.53
C ARG A 59 -18.57 -8.64 -2.45
N TRP A 60 -17.23 -8.58 -2.46
CA TRP A 60 -16.39 -9.43 -3.31
C TRP A 60 -15.76 -10.58 -2.54
N VAL A 61 -15.48 -10.40 -1.24
CA VAL A 61 -14.83 -11.41 -0.40
C VAL A 61 -15.87 -12.13 0.44
N ASN A 62 -16.28 -13.30 -0.02
CA ASN A 62 -17.26 -14.13 0.65
C ASN A 62 -17.18 -15.60 0.16
N GLY A 63 -18.00 -16.47 0.69
CA GLY A 63 -18.00 -17.91 0.37
C GLY A 63 -18.34 -18.26 -1.08
N GLU A 64 -18.88 -17.33 -1.88
CA GLU A 64 -19.35 -17.61 -3.24
C GLU A 64 -18.46 -16.97 -4.33
N THR A 65 -17.68 -15.95 -3.98
CA THR A 65 -16.91 -15.14 -4.96
C THR A 65 -15.41 -15.23 -4.69
N LEU A 66 -14.76 -14.14 -4.31
CA LEU A 66 -13.31 -14.10 -4.16
C LEU A 66 -12.88 -14.46 -2.73
N HIS A 67 -11.66 -14.95 -2.59
CA HIS A 67 -11.04 -15.20 -1.28
C HIS A 67 -10.46 -13.93 -0.68
N SER A 68 -9.99 -13.00 -1.52
CA SER A 68 -9.35 -11.76 -1.10
C SER A 68 -9.50 -10.68 -2.16
N VAL A 69 -9.33 -9.42 -1.74
CA VAL A 69 -9.15 -8.27 -2.64
C VAL A 69 -8.05 -7.36 -2.12
N THR A 70 -7.53 -6.51 -2.99
CA THR A 70 -6.52 -5.49 -2.66
C THR A 70 -7.02 -4.51 -1.61
N ASN A 71 -6.24 -4.31 -0.55
CA ASN A 71 -6.58 -3.44 0.57
C ASN A 71 -6.05 -2.01 0.36
N TYR A 72 -6.65 -1.28 -0.58
CA TYR A 72 -6.29 0.11 -0.85
C TYR A 72 -6.60 1.05 0.33
N ALA A 73 -7.61 0.74 1.13
CA ALA A 73 -7.92 1.51 2.33
C ALA A 73 -6.75 1.49 3.32
N LEU A 74 -6.20 0.30 3.61
CA LEU A 74 -5.04 0.17 4.51
C LEU A 74 -3.76 0.73 3.86
N HIS A 75 -3.54 0.51 2.57
CA HIS A 75 -2.43 1.12 1.82
C HIS A 75 -2.40 2.64 2.04
N LYS A 76 -3.55 3.32 1.83
CA LYS A 76 -3.66 4.76 2.02
C LYS A 76 -3.35 5.16 3.47
N ALA A 77 -3.95 4.48 4.45
CA ALA A 77 -3.75 4.79 5.86
C ALA A 77 -2.30 4.56 6.31
N LEU A 78 -1.61 3.54 5.80
CA LEU A 78 -0.24 3.24 6.16
C LEU A 78 0.72 4.37 5.78
N TYR A 79 0.69 4.86 4.54
CA TYR A 79 1.62 5.92 4.17
C TYR A 79 1.22 7.30 4.73
N SER A 80 -0.09 7.66 4.71
CA SER A 80 -0.51 8.97 5.22
C SER A 80 -0.38 9.04 6.75
N GLY A 81 -0.79 8.00 7.47
CA GLY A 81 -0.66 7.94 8.93
C GLY A 81 0.79 8.06 9.41
N HIS A 82 1.78 7.59 8.63
CA HIS A 82 3.19 7.82 8.94
C HIS A 82 3.64 9.23 8.59
N ASN A 83 3.30 9.74 7.40
CA ASN A 83 3.71 11.06 6.95
C ASN A 83 3.11 12.19 7.81
N ASP A 84 1.88 12.00 8.27
CA ASP A 84 1.14 12.98 9.07
C ASP A 84 1.32 12.75 10.59
N HIS A 85 2.12 11.76 10.98
CA HIS A 85 2.26 11.30 12.36
C HIS A 85 0.90 11.08 13.04
N ASN A 86 0.02 10.33 12.38
CA ASN A 86 -1.36 10.12 12.80
C ASN A 86 -1.77 8.63 12.76
N TYR A 87 -1.40 7.89 13.77
CA TYR A 87 -1.78 6.48 13.90
C TYR A 87 -3.27 6.24 14.15
N PHE A 88 -4.03 7.29 14.53
CA PHE A 88 -5.49 7.18 14.60
C PHE A 88 -6.10 6.83 13.24
N GLU A 89 -5.54 7.31 12.14
CA GLU A 89 -6.00 6.96 10.79
C GLU A 89 -5.85 5.46 10.51
N ILE A 90 -4.70 4.87 10.88
CA ILE A 90 -4.44 3.44 10.69
C ILE A 90 -5.39 2.61 11.57
N ALA A 91 -5.47 2.93 12.87
CA ALA A 91 -6.34 2.23 13.81
C ALA A 91 -7.82 2.31 13.40
N HIS A 92 -8.29 3.49 12.97
CA HIS A 92 -9.65 3.67 12.46
C HIS A 92 -9.90 2.80 11.22
N THR A 93 -8.95 2.77 10.28
CA THR A 93 -9.06 1.95 9.08
C THR A 93 -9.11 0.45 9.42
N VAL A 94 -8.26 -0.03 10.33
CA VAL A 94 -8.30 -1.42 10.79
C VAL A 94 -9.66 -1.76 11.40
N LYS A 95 -10.19 -0.90 12.26
CA LYS A 95 -11.51 -1.07 12.87
C LYS A 95 -12.64 -1.08 11.82
N TYR A 96 -12.57 -0.19 10.84
CA TYR A 96 -13.51 -0.15 9.73
C TYR A 96 -13.51 -1.47 8.94
N LEU A 97 -12.32 -1.99 8.62
CA LEU A 97 -12.17 -3.26 7.91
C LEU A 97 -12.67 -4.47 8.74
N GLN A 98 -12.43 -4.47 10.05
CA GLN A 98 -12.96 -5.51 10.94
C GLN A 98 -14.50 -5.54 10.96
N ASN A 99 -15.17 -4.39 10.85
CA ASN A 99 -16.61 -4.30 10.78
C ASN A 99 -17.20 -4.92 9.49
N MET A 100 -16.39 -5.13 8.45
CA MET A 100 -16.77 -5.86 7.23
C MET A 100 -16.71 -7.39 7.40
N GLY A 101 -16.27 -7.93 8.55
CA GLY A 101 -16.34 -9.37 8.86
C GLY A 101 -15.01 -10.12 8.84
N ASN A 102 -13.92 -9.54 9.36
CA ASN A 102 -12.60 -10.20 9.47
C ASN A 102 -12.12 -10.81 8.14
N LEU A 103 -12.15 -10.00 7.09
CA LEU A 103 -11.74 -10.42 5.75
C LEU A 103 -10.22 -10.57 5.67
N ASP A 104 -9.74 -11.63 5.04
CA ASP A 104 -8.33 -11.83 4.73
C ASP A 104 -7.96 -11.02 3.47
N LEU A 105 -7.74 -9.72 3.65
CA LEU A 105 -7.43 -8.81 2.55
C LEU A 105 -5.95 -8.85 2.17
N TYR A 106 -5.67 -8.64 0.88
CA TYR A 106 -4.33 -8.51 0.33
C TYR A 106 -3.74 -7.13 0.68
N ASN A 107 -2.91 -7.09 1.71
CA ASN A 107 -2.28 -5.87 2.23
C ASN A 107 -0.99 -5.56 1.46
N PHE A 108 -0.78 -4.30 1.14
CA PHE A 108 0.42 -3.83 0.46
C PHE A 108 0.75 -2.39 0.87
N VAL A 109 2.00 -1.99 0.71
CA VAL A 109 2.45 -0.60 0.91
C VAL A 109 2.68 0.11 -0.41
N ASP A 110 2.97 -0.63 -1.46
CA ASP A 110 3.04 -0.19 -2.85
C ASP A 110 2.76 -1.36 -3.81
N ASN A 111 2.54 -1.05 -5.08
CA ASN A 111 2.36 -2.02 -6.16
C ASN A 111 2.80 -1.40 -7.51
N HIS A 112 2.48 -2.07 -8.62
CA HIS A 112 2.84 -1.64 -9.96
C HIS A 112 2.07 -0.41 -10.50
N ASP A 113 1.04 0.05 -9.78
CA ASP A 113 0.15 1.16 -10.19
C ASP A 113 0.24 2.38 -9.27
N VAL A 114 0.87 2.25 -8.10
CA VAL A 114 1.04 3.33 -7.15
C VAL A 114 2.51 3.63 -6.90
N GLU A 115 2.78 4.84 -6.43
CA GLU A 115 4.11 5.30 -6.09
C GLU A 115 4.80 4.39 -5.09
N ARG A 116 6.10 4.09 -5.29
CA ARG A 116 6.91 3.27 -4.39
C ARG A 116 6.87 3.80 -2.97
N ILE A 117 6.72 2.91 -1.99
CA ILE A 117 6.61 3.32 -0.58
C ILE A 117 7.81 4.12 -0.11
N TYR A 118 9.02 3.73 -0.53
CA TYR A 118 10.23 4.45 -0.16
C TYR A 118 10.23 5.90 -0.66
N THR A 119 9.69 6.14 -1.87
CA THR A 119 9.48 7.51 -2.41
C THR A 119 8.39 8.25 -1.63
N LYS A 120 7.28 7.56 -1.33
CA LYS A 120 6.07 8.15 -0.75
C LYS A 120 6.24 8.60 0.70
N LEU A 121 7.12 7.92 1.46
CA LEU A 121 7.44 8.27 2.84
C LEU A 121 8.27 9.57 2.90
N SER A 122 7.77 10.57 3.62
CA SER A 122 8.46 11.84 3.88
C SER A 122 9.72 11.62 4.71
N ASN A 123 9.64 10.78 5.75
CA ASN A 123 10.77 10.30 6.53
C ASN A 123 11.09 8.85 6.14
N LYS A 124 12.28 8.60 5.60
CA LYS A 124 12.70 7.24 5.16
C LYS A 124 12.85 6.26 6.32
N ALA A 125 13.09 6.75 7.54
CA ALA A 125 13.12 5.90 8.73
C ALA A 125 11.76 5.24 9.02
N HIS A 126 10.66 5.82 8.55
CA HIS A 126 9.32 5.22 8.65
C HIS A 126 9.15 3.95 7.82
N PHE A 127 10.13 3.59 6.98
CA PHE A 127 10.15 2.28 6.31
C PHE A 127 10.07 1.13 7.32
N ASN A 128 10.71 1.29 8.49
CA ASN A 128 10.66 0.28 9.55
C ASN A 128 9.22 0.11 10.12
N PRO A 129 8.62 1.09 10.79
CA PRO A 129 7.31 0.90 11.42
C PRO A 129 6.20 0.60 10.41
N VAL A 130 6.27 1.12 9.17
CA VAL A 130 5.26 0.82 8.14
C VAL A 130 5.28 -0.65 7.73
N HIS A 131 6.47 -1.27 7.62
CA HIS A 131 6.59 -2.69 7.30
C HIS A 131 6.29 -3.59 8.50
N VAL A 132 6.63 -3.17 9.73
CA VAL A 132 6.16 -3.87 10.93
C VAL A 132 4.63 -3.96 10.92
N LEU A 133 3.92 -2.87 10.65
CA LEU A 133 2.46 -2.88 10.54
C LEU A 133 1.96 -3.74 9.37
N LEU A 134 2.58 -3.67 8.19
CA LEU A 134 2.22 -4.49 7.03
C LEU A 134 2.23 -5.98 7.37
N TYR A 135 3.29 -6.44 8.07
CA TYR A 135 3.47 -7.87 8.38
C TYR A 135 2.67 -8.36 9.59
N THR A 136 2.13 -7.46 10.43
CA THR A 136 1.52 -7.84 11.71
C THR A 136 0.03 -7.53 11.82
N LEU A 137 -0.49 -6.57 11.06
CA LEU A 137 -1.91 -6.31 10.97
C LEU A 137 -2.67 -7.49 10.32
N PRO A 138 -3.98 -7.65 10.59
CA PRO A 138 -4.80 -8.67 9.94
C PRO A 138 -4.75 -8.58 8.40
N GLY A 139 -4.77 -9.72 7.72
CA GLY A 139 -4.70 -9.86 6.27
C GLY A 139 -3.39 -10.49 5.78
N VAL A 140 -3.22 -10.55 4.47
CA VAL A 140 -2.09 -11.20 3.77
C VAL A 140 -1.11 -10.12 3.30
N PRO A 141 0.10 -10.01 3.90
CA PRO A 141 1.09 -9.02 3.50
C PRO A 141 1.70 -9.37 2.14
N SER A 142 1.91 -8.34 1.32
CA SER A 142 2.56 -8.44 0.03
C SER A 142 3.68 -7.41 -0.11
N ILE A 143 4.78 -7.83 -0.71
CA ILE A 143 5.90 -6.97 -1.10
C ILE A 143 5.98 -6.92 -2.62
N TYR A 144 5.91 -5.73 -3.18
CA TYR A 144 6.14 -5.52 -4.59
C TYR A 144 7.65 -5.58 -4.89
N TYR A 145 8.04 -6.26 -5.98
CA TYR A 145 9.46 -6.48 -6.31
C TYR A 145 10.25 -5.16 -6.34
N GLY A 146 11.42 -5.16 -5.73
CA GLY A 146 12.30 -4.00 -5.60
C GLY A 146 12.00 -3.12 -4.39
N SER A 147 10.80 -3.19 -3.79
CA SER A 147 10.48 -2.44 -2.57
C SER A 147 11.26 -2.94 -1.38
N GLU A 148 11.61 -4.24 -1.36
CA GLU A 148 12.52 -4.83 -0.39
C GLU A 148 13.93 -4.23 -0.41
N PHE A 149 14.32 -3.63 -1.53
CA PHE A 149 15.60 -2.93 -1.66
C PHE A 149 15.50 -1.43 -1.33
N GLY A 150 14.31 -0.92 -1.07
CA GLY A 150 14.07 0.51 -0.85
C GLY A 150 14.24 1.34 -2.13
N ILE A 151 13.95 0.77 -3.32
CA ILE A 151 14.04 1.53 -4.57
C ILE A 151 12.98 2.62 -4.62
N GLU A 152 13.33 3.72 -5.24
CA GLU A 152 12.43 4.83 -5.49
C GLU A 152 11.69 4.70 -6.82
N GLY A 153 10.52 5.32 -6.92
CA GLY A 153 9.73 5.38 -8.16
C GLY A 153 8.48 6.21 -7.95
N ARG A 154 8.26 7.18 -8.83
CA ARG A 154 7.09 8.07 -8.82
C ARG A 154 6.12 7.69 -9.92
N LYS A 155 4.83 7.82 -9.64
CA LYS A 155 3.79 7.69 -10.67
C LYS A 155 3.89 8.90 -11.59
N GLU A 156 4.18 8.65 -12.88
CA GLU A 156 4.21 9.68 -13.91
C GLU A 156 2.89 9.71 -14.69
N ARG A 157 2.58 10.84 -15.30
CA ARG A 157 1.29 11.01 -16.00
C ARG A 157 1.15 10.12 -17.23
N SER A 158 2.27 9.78 -17.88
CA SER A 158 2.28 9.10 -19.19
C SER A 158 3.13 7.83 -19.22
N SER A 159 3.74 7.45 -18.11
CA SER A 159 4.59 6.25 -18.02
C SER A 159 4.56 5.67 -16.60
N ASP A 160 4.61 4.34 -16.53
CA ASP A 160 4.80 3.58 -15.29
C ASP A 160 6.24 3.03 -15.18
N ASP A 161 7.16 3.41 -16.06
CA ASP A 161 8.51 2.85 -16.14
C ASP A 161 9.27 2.99 -14.82
N SER A 162 9.12 4.14 -14.12
CA SER A 162 9.74 4.37 -12.81
C SER A 162 9.20 3.44 -11.71
N LEU A 163 7.97 2.93 -11.87
CA LEU A 163 7.36 1.97 -10.96
C LEU A 163 7.74 0.52 -11.29
N ARG A 164 8.14 0.25 -12.53
CA ARG A 164 8.36 -1.11 -13.09
C ARG A 164 9.76 -1.27 -13.70
N PRO A 165 10.85 -0.86 -12.97
CA PRO A 165 12.19 -0.95 -13.52
C PRO A 165 12.61 -2.41 -13.75
N ALA A 166 13.39 -2.65 -14.79
CA ALA A 166 14.11 -3.90 -14.92
C ALA A 166 15.26 -3.94 -13.91
N LEU A 167 15.28 -4.94 -13.02
CA LEU A 167 16.30 -5.10 -12.01
C LEU A 167 17.31 -6.17 -12.42
N VAL A 168 18.59 -5.90 -12.17
CA VAL A 168 19.67 -6.88 -12.28
C VAL A 168 19.92 -7.47 -10.92
N LEU A 169 19.46 -8.69 -10.66
CA LEU A 169 19.53 -9.32 -9.34
C LEU A 169 20.96 -9.44 -8.79
N ALA A 170 21.95 -9.54 -9.65
CA ALA A 170 23.35 -9.58 -9.23
C ALA A 170 23.80 -8.31 -8.47
N ASP A 171 23.15 -7.16 -8.73
CA ASP A 171 23.46 -5.89 -8.04
C ASP A 171 22.95 -5.90 -6.58
N TYR A 172 22.07 -6.84 -6.25
CA TYR A 172 21.42 -7.02 -4.94
C TYR A 172 21.82 -8.31 -4.24
N ALA A 173 22.83 -9.01 -4.74
CA ALA A 173 23.20 -10.37 -4.25
C ALA A 173 23.55 -10.40 -2.75
N ASP A 174 24.10 -9.31 -2.20
CA ASP A 174 24.44 -9.13 -0.79
C ASP A 174 23.47 -8.21 -0.04
N ALA A 175 22.30 -7.88 -0.63
CA ALA A 175 21.38 -6.90 -0.07
C ALA A 175 20.86 -7.27 1.32
N LYS A 176 20.67 -8.56 1.60
CA LYS A 176 20.22 -9.01 2.92
C LYS A 176 21.20 -8.64 4.03
N GLU A 177 22.49 -8.59 3.73
CA GLU A 177 23.59 -8.27 4.66
C GLU A 177 23.98 -6.79 4.65
N THR A 178 23.65 -6.05 3.56
CA THR A 178 24.15 -4.70 3.33
C THR A 178 23.07 -3.64 3.20
N ASN A 179 21.79 -4.04 3.02
CA ASN A 179 20.67 -3.12 2.84
C ASN A 179 19.67 -3.26 4.01
N PRO A 180 19.44 -2.21 4.80
CA PRO A 180 18.57 -2.27 5.97
C PRO A 180 17.10 -2.59 5.62
N CYS A 181 16.62 -2.15 4.44
CA CYS A 181 15.27 -2.47 3.99
C CYS A 181 15.11 -3.97 3.74
N THR A 182 16.07 -4.58 3.01
CA THR A 182 16.06 -6.01 2.70
C THR A 182 16.21 -6.85 3.97
N ALA A 183 17.13 -6.48 4.86
CA ALA A 183 17.32 -7.17 6.13
C ALA A 183 16.03 -7.16 6.98
N LEU A 184 15.36 -6.01 7.07
CA LEU A 184 14.09 -5.87 7.80
C LEU A 184 12.98 -6.73 7.19
N VAL A 185 12.75 -6.63 5.87
CA VAL A 185 11.69 -7.39 5.17
C VAL A 185 11.92 -8.89 5.32
N ALA A 186 13.16 -9.34 5.17
CA ALA A 186 13.51 -10.75 5.38
C ALA A 186 13.29 -11.23 6.83
N ALA A 187 13.61 -10.38 7.81
CA ALA A 187 13.35 -10.67 9.23
C ALA A 187 11.84 -10.77 9.50
N LEU A 188 11.05 -9.78 9.07
CA LEU A 188 9.60 -9.75 9.27
C LEU A 188 8.90 -10.95 8.62
N GLY A 189 9.33 -11.36 7.42
CA GLY A 189 8.83 -12.57 6.76
C GLY A 189 9.04 -13.81 7.62
N LYS A 190 10.25 -14.01 8.16
CA LYS A 190 10.55 -15.13 9.07
C LYS A 190 9.78 -15.07 10.38
N ILE A 191 9.67 -13.88 10.97
CA ILE A 191 8.92 -13.67 12.21
C ILE A 191 7.47 -14.09 12.00
N ARG A 192 6.83 -13.64 10.92
CA ARG A 192 5.43 -13.99 10.61
C ARG A 192 5.25 -15.49 10.38
N GLN A 193 6.15 -16.13 9.62
CA GLN A 193 6.12 -17.58 9.38
C GLN A 193 6.22 -18.41 10.67
N ASN A 194 7.02 -17.93 11.64
CA ASN A 194 7.25 -18.64 12.90
C ASN A 194 6.28 -18.23 14.02
N THR A 195 5.38 -17.28 13.77
CA THR A 195 4.45 -16.73 14.77
C THR A 195 3.01 -16.83 14.27
N PRO A 196 2.34 -17.98 14.40
CA PRO A 196 0.99 -18.22 13.88
C PRO A 196 -0.04 -17.17 14.30
N ALA A 197 0.11 -16.58 15.49
CA ALA A 197 -0.77 -15.51 15.97
C ALA A 197 -0.78 -14.31 15.02
N LEU A 198 0.30 -13.98 14.33
CA LEU A 198 0.35 -12.88 13.35
C LEU A 198 -0.49 -13.17 12.09
N SER A 199 -0.68 -14.45 11.75
CA SER A 199 -1.50 -14.85 10.59
C SER A 199 -2.96 -15.12 10.98
N TYR A 200 -3.20 -15.83 12.07
CA TYR A 200 -4.51 -16.37 12.42
C TYR A 200 -5.11 -15.81 13.71
N GLY A 201 -4.33 -15.04 14.49
CA GLY A 201 -4.77 -14.51 15.78
C GLY A 201 -5.82 -13.40 15.64
N SER A 202 -6.66 -13.26 16.65
CA SER A 202 -7.54 -12.11 16.78
C SER A 202 -6.76 -10.83 17.03
N TYR A 203 -7.30 -9.71 16.64
CA TYR A 203 -6.70 -8.39 16.83
C TYR A 203 -7.35 -7.64 17.99
N ALA A 204 -6.57 -7.00 18.83
CA ALA A 204 -7.04 -6.11 19.89
C ALA A 204 -6.13 -4.89 20.03
N GLU A 205 -6.68 -3.68 19.92
CA GLU A 205 -5.95 -2.44 20.20
C GLU A 205 -5.58 -2.35 21.69
N LEU A 206 -4.33 -2.00 22.00
CA LEU A 206 -3.83 -1.89 23.39
C LEU A 206 -3.53 -0.45 23.78
N GLN A 207 -2.91 0.32 22.89
CA GLN A 207 -2.57 1.72 23.10
C GLN A 207 -2.55 2.47 21.78
N LEU A 208 -3.07 3.69 21.78
CA LEU A 208 -3.11 4.53 20.59
C LEU A 208 -2.88 5.98 20.96
N THR A 209 -1.90 6.59 20.29
CA THR A 209 -1.64 8.03 20.26
C THR A 209 -1.40 8.46 18.82
N ASN A 210 -1.13 9.73 18.57
CA ASN A 210 -0.75 10.16 17.22
C ASN A 210 0.53 9.46 16.72
N ARG A 211 1.50 9.21 17.64
CA ARG A 211 2.84 8.74 17.27
C ARG A 211 3.18 7.34 17.76
N GLN A 212 2.41 6.78 18.68
CA GLN A 212 2.60 5.43 19.20
C GLN A 212 1.34 4.61 19.02
N PHE A 213 1.52 3.38 18.53
CA PHE A 213 0.44 2.43 18.36
C PHE A 213 0.89 1.05 18.84
N ALA A 214 0.05 0.41 19.65
CA ALA A 214 0.26 -0.94 20.12
C ALA A 214 -1.03 -1.75 20.03
N PHE A 215 -0.90 -3.01 19.61
CA PHE A 215 -2.01 -3.96 19.54
C PHE A 215 -1.54 -5.37 19.86
N ALA A 216 -2.49 -6.24 20.20
CA ALA A 216 -2.25 -7.66 20.39
C ALA A 216 -2.75 -8.48 19.19
N ARG A 217 -2.11 -9.62 18.98
CA ARG A 217 -2.57 -10.74 18.17
C ARG A 217 -2.66 -11.95 19.09
N ASP A 218 -3.88 -12.41 19.33
CA ASP A 218 -4.17 -13.49 20.29
C ASP A 218 -4.58 -14.75 19.56
N LEU A 219 -3.89 -15.87 19.79
CA LEU A 219 -4.19 -17.19 19.24
C LEU A 219 -3.93 -18.28 20.30
N ASP A 220 -4.94 -19.12 20.57
CA ASP A 220 -4.83 -20.29 21.46
C ASP A 220 -4.21 -19.99 22.84
N GLY A 221 -4.53 -18.82 23.39
CA GLY A 221 -4.03 -18.35 24.69
C GLY A 221 -2.64 -17.71 24.63
N VAL A 222 -2.01 -17.68 23.47
CA VAL A 222 -0.73 -16.98 23.23
C VAL A 222 -1.03 -15.56 22.76
N ARG A 223 -0.53 -14.55 23.48
CA ARG A 223 -0.60 -13.14 23.09
C ARG A 223 0.75 -12.69 22.52
N VAL A 224 0.72 -12.20 21.31
CA VAL A 224 1.82 -11.45 20.70
C VAL A 224 1.46 -9.97 20.74
N VAL A 225 2.40 -9.14 21.23
CA VAL A 225 2.20 -7.69 21.31
C VAL A 225 3.04 -7.02 20.22
N VAL A 226 2.43 -6.12 19.46
CA VAL A 226 3.10 -5.34 18.42
C VAL A 226 3.10 -3.89 18.85
N THR A 227 4.24 -3.23 18.71
CA THR A 227 4.42 -1.81 19.04
C THR A 227 5.09 -1.09 17.89
N VAL A 228 4.61 0.10 17.56
CA VAL A 228 5.26 0.99 16.59
C VAL A 228 5.30 2.43 17.12
N ASN A 229 6.36 3.14 16.74
CA ASN A 229 6.62 4.50 17.12
C ASN A 229 7.13 5.28 15.88
N ASN A 230 6.42 6.33 15.47
CA ASN A 230 6.83 7.22 14.38
C ASN A 230 7.27 8.61 14.89
N ASP A 231 7.64 8.69 16.17
CA ASP A 231 8.29 9.86 16.77
C ASP A 231 9.80 9.79 16.57
N ASP A 232 10.46 10.95 16.57
CA ASP A 232 11.92 11.07 16.54
C ASP A 232 12.58 10.79 17.90
N ASN A 233 11.79 10.50 18.93
CA ASN A 233 12.22 10.12 20.26
C ASN A 233 11.74 8.72 20.63
N ASP A 234 12.50 8.05 21.49
CA ASP A 234 12.09 6.77 22.07
C ASP A 234 10.82 6.94 22.93
N ALA A 235 9.95 5.94 22.89
CA ALA A 235 8.69 5.94 23.61
C ALA A 235 8.57 4.74 24.56
N TRP A 236 8.18 5.00 25.80
CA TRP A 236 7.85 3.97 26.77
C TRP A 236 6.36 3.65 26.72
N MET A 237 6.05 2.36 26.63
CA MET A 237 4.68 1.86 26.64
C MET A 237 4.51 0.81 27.74
N ASN A 238 3.46 1.00 28.55
CA ASN A 238 3.07 0.02 29.56
C ASN A 238 1.81 -0.70 29.07
N LEU A 239 1.94 -1.95 28.65
CA LEU A 239 0.93 -2.66 27.87
C LEU A 239 0.42 -3.92 28.57
N PRO A 240 -0.87 -4.28 28.43
CA PRO A 240 -1.39 -5.54 28.93
C PRO A 240 -0.66 -6.72 28.26
N ALA A 241 -0.09 -7.59 29.08
CA ALA A 241 0.56 -8.82 28.68
C ALA A 241 -0.47 -9.98 28.60
N GLY A 242 -0.04 -11.10 28.02
CA GLY A 242 -0.75 -12.40 28.16
C GLY A 242 -0.30 -13.13 29.42
N ASN A 243 -0.44 -14.45 29.39
CA ASN A 243 -0.14 -15.31 30.56
C ASN A 243 1.35 -15.64 30.72
N ALA A 244 2.24 -15.15 29.83
CA ALA A 244 3.67 -15.40 29.93
C ALA A 244 4.32 -14.60 31.06
N SER A 245 5.44 -15.09 31.57
CA SER A 245 6.23 -14.40 32.60
C SER A 245 7.27 -13.42 32.03
N GLU A 246 7.66 -13.61 30.78
CA GLU A 246 8.66 -12.81 30.07
C GLU A 246 8.28 -12.71 28.58
N TYR A 247 8.63 -11.58 27.95
CA TYR A 247 8.53 -11.37 26.51
C TYR A 247 9.89 -11.07 25.89
N VAL A 248 10.05 -11.42 24.62
CA VAL A 248 11.25 -11.14 23.82
C VAL A 248 10.86 -10.32 22.59
N GLY A 249 11.53 -9.20 22.38
CA GLY A 249 11.44 -8.43 21.13
C GLY A 249 12.14 -9.19 20.00
N THR A 250 11.40 -9.47 18.93
CA THR A 250 11.88 -10.34 17.85
C THR A 250 12.92 -9.68 16.94
N LEU A 251 12.88 -8.35 16.84
CA LEU A 251 13.82 -7.56 16.03
C LEU A 251 15.06 -7.15 16.84
N THR A 252 14.89 -6.78 18.10
CA THR A 252 15.98 -6.29 18.95
C THR A 252 16.62 -7.37 19.83
N GLY A 253 15.88 -8.43 20.16
CA GLY A 253 16.27 -9.43 21.17
C GLY A 253 16.13 -8.93 22.59
N GLN A 254 15.51 -7.77 22.82
CA GLN A 254 15.26 -7.24 24.16
C GLN A 254 14.33 -8.17 24.94
N LYS A 255 14.67 -8.42 26.21
CA LYS A 255 13.83 -9.19 27.12
C LYS A 255 13.15 -8.29 28.13
N VAL A 256 11.89 -8.53 28.39
CA VAL A 256 11.09 -7.78 29.36
C VAL A 256 10.25 -8.73 30.20
N SER A 257 10.35 -8.58 31.53
CA SER A 257 9.53 -9.36 32.46
C SER A 257 8.11 -8.82 32.54
N VAL A 258 7.17 -9.72 32.79
CA VAL A 258 5.76 -9.33 33.07
C VAL A 258 5.61 -9.00 34.54
N GLU A 259 5.15 -7.80 34.84
CA GLU A 259 4.88 -7.31 36.18
C GLU A 259 3.43 -6.82 36.28
N GLY A 260 2.64 -7.39 37.20
CA GLY A 260 1.23 -7.02 37.35
C GLY A 260 0.41 -7.18 36.07
N GLU A 261 0.62 -8.30 35.32
CA GLU A 261 -0.05 -8.59 34.04
C GLU A 261 0.29 -7.60 32.92
N ARG A 262 1.41 -6.89 33.02
CA ARG A 262 1.83 -5.88 32.05
C ARG A 262 3.32 -6.01 31.72
N ILE A 263 3.67 -5.57 30.52
CA ILE A 263 5.04 -5.34 30.09
C ILE A 263 5.30 -3.85 29.94
N ASN A 264 6.50 -3.41 30.37
CA ASN A 264 6.95 -2.05 30.16
C ASN A 264 8.08 -2.05 29.13
N VAL A 265 7.79 -1.57 27.94
CA VAL A 265 8.68 -1.68 26.77
C VAL A 265 9.11 -0.31 26.28
N CYS A 266 10.39 -0.19 25.87
CA CYS A 266 10.90 0.97 25.16
C CYS A 266 10.88 0.66 23.65
N VAL A 267 10.19 1.50 22.88
CA VAL A 267 10.17 1.43 21.42
C VAL A 267 10.98 2.60 20.88
N HIS A 268 12.07 2.29 20.17
CA HIS A 268 12.96 3.31 19.65
C HIS A 268 12.29 4.25 18.65
N ALA A 269 12.89 5.41 18.46
CA ALA A 269 12.46 6.40 17.48
C ALA A 269 12.33 5.76 16.08
N ASN A 270 11.24 6.10 15.38
CA ASN A 270 10.97 5.67 13.99
C ASN A 270 11.10 4.14 13.79
N SER A 271 10.62 3.34 14.74
CA SER A 271 10.76 1.88 14.72
C SER A 271 9.52 1.14 15.19
N GLY A 272 9.57 -0.17 15.08
CA GLY A 272 8.58 -1.06 15.64
C GLY A 272 9.23 -2.31 16.22
N GLU A 273 8.48 -3.04 17.08
CA GLU A 273 8.91 -4.28 17.67
C GLU A 273 7.73 -5.26 17.80
N ILE A 274 8.03 -6.54 17.73
CA ILE A 274 7.08 -7.63 17.90
C ILE A 274 7.51 -8.43 19.11
N TRP A 275 6.73 -8.36 20.18
CA TRP A 275 7.00 -8.99 21.47
C TRP A 275 6.30 -10.35 21.51
N VAL A 276 7.09 -11.42 21.61
CA VAL A 276 6.58 -12.80 21.73
C VAL A 276 6.86 -13.34 23.13
N PRO A 277 5.98 -14.22 23.68
CA PRO A 277 6.24 -14.89 24.96
C PRO A 277 7.54 -15.67 24.92
N ALA A 278 8.38 -15.50 25.93
CA ALA A 278 9.60 -16.28 26.08
C ALA A 278 9.27 -17.67 26.63
N GLY A 279 9.70 -18.73 25.93
CA GLY A 279 9.56 -20.11 26.38
C GLY A 279 8.28 -20.84 25.96
N ASP A 280 7.26 -20.13 25.47
CA ASP A 280 5.98 -20.72 25.02
C ASP A 280 5.93 -20.95 23.50
N MET A 281 6.93 -20.47 22.78
CA MET A 281 7.08 -20.67 21.34
C MET A 281 8.20 -21.66 21.05
N PRO A 282 8.10 -22.52 20.00
CA PRO A 282 9.21 -23.36 19.59
C PRO A 282 10.42 -22.46 19.33
N GLU A 283 11.60 -22.86 19.87
CA GLU A 283 12.86 -22.10 19.89
C GLU A 283 12.91 -20.92 18.91
N TYR A 284 12.44 -19.77 19.40
CA TYR A 284 12.45 -18.56 18.62
C TYR A 284 13.83 -17.91 18.73
N THR A 285 14.60 -17.94 17.67
CA THR A 285 15.86 -17.19 17.60
C THR A 285 15.53 -15.76 17.16
N PRO A 286 15.75 -14.74 18.01
CA PRO A 286 15.54 -13.35 17.61
C PRO A 286 16.27 -13.01 16.32
N VAL A 287 15.59 -12.46 15.35
CA VAL A 287 16.18 -12.03 14.07
C VAL A 287 16.57 -10.57 14.20
N LYS A 288 17.85 -10.32 14.46
CA LYS A 288 18.39 -8.96 14.48
C LYS A 288 18.56 -8.45 13.06
N VAL A 289 18.13 -7.20 12.82
CA VAL A 289 18.41 -6.47 11.58
C VAL A 289 19.80 -5.84 11.71
N GLU A 290 20.84 -6.63 11.52
CA GLU A 290 22.23 -6.14 11.50
C GLU A 290 22.66 -5.93 10.04
N VAL A 291 22.98 -4.69 9.68
CA VAL A 291 23.48 -4.34 8.36
C VAL A 291 24.98 -4.13 8.44
N LYS A 292 25.71 -4.85 7.62
CA LYS A 292 27.17 -4.67 7.47
C LYS A 292 27.42 -3.52 6.49
N GLU A 293 28.20 -2.52 6.90
CA GLU A 293 28.62 -1.46 5.99
C GLU A 293 29.40 -2.07 4.81
N LYS A 294 28.99 -1.74 3.58
CA LYS A 294 29.79 -2.04 2.39
C LYS A 294 31.10 -1.23 2.49
N ALA A 295 32.21 -1.93 2.51
CA ALA A 295 33.50 -1.27 2.28
C ALA A 295 33.43 -0.57 0.92
N VAL A 296 33.42 0.75 0.94
CA VAL A 296 33.49 1.57 -0.28
C VAL A 296 34.82 1.23 -0.96
N LYS A 297 34.77 0.43 -2.02
CA LYS A 297 35.89 0.29 -2.92
C LYS A 297 35.96 1.62 -3.67
N GLU A 298 36.80 2.53 -3.17
CA GLU A 298 37.30 3.64 -3.98
C GLU A 298 37.99 3.03 -5.20
N SER A 299 37.32 3.13 -6.36
CA SER A 299 37.96 2.91 -7.64
C SER A 299 38.91 4.09 -7.86
N VAL A 300 40.13 3.97 -7.43
CA VAL A 300 41.22 4.79 -7.87
C VAL A 300 41.33 4.60 -9.39
N LYS A 301 40.84 5.57 -10.14
CA LYS A 301 41.18 5.70 -11.55
C LYS A 301 42.68 6.02 -11.61
N GLU A 302 43.49 5.02 -11.85
CA GLU A 302 44.88 5.16 -12.25
C GLU A 302 44.86 5.74 -13.67
N GLU A 303 45.22 7.02 -13.79
CA GLU A 303 45.54 7.65 -15.07
C GLU A 303 46.83 7.00 -15.60
N ALA A 304 46.70 6.29 -16.70
CA ALA A 304 47.84 5.82 -17.45
C ALA A 304 48.52 7.00 -18.18
N PRO A 305 49.87 7.11 -18.16
CA PRO A 305 50.59 8.20 -18.81
C PRO A 305 50.57 8.02 -20.34
N ALA A 306 50.45 9.17 -21.02
CA ALA A 306 50.55 9.31 -22.44
C ALA A 306 51.90 8.79 -22.95
N ALA A 307 51.90 7.96 -23.97
CA ALA A 307 53.08 7.62 -24.76
C ALA A 307 52.88 8.08 -26.21
N GLU A 308 53.91 8.77 -26.68
CA GLU A 308 54.10 9.47 -27.94
C GLU A 308 53.98 8.59 -29.19
N GLU A 309 53.68 9.31 -30.25
CA GLU A 309 53.66 8.92 -31.67
C GLU A 309 54.87 8.10 -32.16
N THR A 310 54.60 7.16 -33.06
CA THR A 310 55.38 7.08 -34.31
C THR A 310 54.53 6.47 -35.41
N ALA A 311 54.47 7.22 -36.51
CA ALA A 311 53.79 6.91 -37.75
C ALA A 311 54.60 5.87 -38.58
N VAL A 312 53.92 4.98 -39.28
CA VAL A 312 54.31 4.50 -40.62
C VAL A 312 53.04 4.15 -41.41
N ALA A 313 53.02 4.70 -42.62
CA ALA A 313 52.01 4.58 -43.65
C ALA A 313 52.15 3.28 -44.45
N GLU A 314 51.08 2.87 -45.08
CA GLU A 314 50.89 2.40 -46.47
C GLU A 314 49.58 1.59 -46.56
N GLU A 315 48.67 2.10 -47.25
CA GLU A 315 48.26 2.06 -48.67
C GLU A 315 47.33 0.88 -49.05
N THR A 316 46.25 1.31 -49.60
CA THR A 316 45.46 0.84 -50.77
C THR A 316 44.47 -0.33 -50.52
N THR A 317 43.25 -0.34 -50.99
CA THR A 317 42.52 0.29 -52.14
C THR A 317 41.02 -0.06 -52.02
N VAL A 318 40.19 0.92 -52.28
CA VAL A 318 39.10 1.01 -53.28
C VAL A 318 37.84 0.08 -53.23
N ALA A 319 36.73 0.70 -52.98
CA ALA A 319 35.49 0.91 -53.76
C ALA A 319 34.36 -0.11 -53.45
N LYS A 320 33.12 0.22 -53.38
CA LYS A 320 32.15 1.08 -54.06
C LYS A 320 30.78 0.94 -53.37
N LYS A 321 30.11 2.05 -53.13
CA LYS A 321 28.62 2.16 -53.16
C LYS A 321 28.23 2.18 -54.67
N PRO A 322 27.00 1.91 -55.10
CA PRO A 322 25.74 2.50 -54.74
C PRO A 322 24.55 1.50 -54.85
N SER A 323 23.29 1.76 -54.74
CA SER A 323 22.40 2.89 -54.97
C SER A 323 20.96 2.54 -54.55
N ALA A 324 20.16 3.58 -54.35
CA ALA A 324 18.73 3.54 -54.10
C ALA A 324 17.92 3.13 -55.32
N ILE A 325 16.74 2.53 -55.08
CA ILE A 325 15.62 2.57 -56.05
C ILE A 325 14.36 2.99 -55.27
N LYS A 326 13.76 4.08 -55.77
CA LYS A 326 12.40 4.56 -55.58
C LYS A 326 11.48 3.85 -56.54
N THR A 327 10.22 3.82 -56.23
CA THR A 327 8.99 3.97 -57.05
C THR A 327 7.91 3.07 -56.49
N GLU A 328 6.67 3.31 -56.48
CA GLU A 328 5.71 4.37 -56.81
C GLU A 328 4.32 3.85 -56.37
N GLU A 329 3.45 4.79 -56.12
CA GLU A 329 2.03 4.64 -55.78
C GLU A 329 1.23 3.89 -56.83
N LYS A 330 0.13 3.25 -56.42
CA LYS A 330 -1.12 3.29 -57.22
C LYS A 330 -2.35 3.03 -56.35
N GLU A 331 -3.20 4.05 -56.33
CA GLU A 331 -4.61 4.00 -55.94
C GLU A 331 -5.43 3.04 -56.82
N THR A 332 -6.47 2.46 -56.21
CA THR A 332 -7.76 2.33 -56.90
C THR A 332 -8.89 2.27 -55.88
N ALA A 333 -9.84 3.15 -56.10
CA ALA A 333 -11.14 3.29 -55.43
C ALA A 333 -12.18 2.35 -56.06
N SER A 334 -13.22 2.04 -55.32
CA SER A 334 -14.65 2.11 -55.66
C SER A 334 -15.51 1.43 -54.60
N GLU A 335 -16.39 2.18 -54.02
CA GLU A 335 -17.85 2.32 -54.14
C GLU A 335 -18.63 1.22 -53.42
N SER A 336 -19.28 1.63 -52.42
CA SER A 336 -20.65 2.11 -52.08
C SER A 336 -21.65 0.97 -51.83
N THR A 337 -22.34 1.04 -50.74
CA THR A 337 -23.80 1.29 -50.70
C THR A 337 -24.31 1.44 -49.24
N ASP A 338 -25.15 2.46 -49.10
CA ASP A 338 -26.01 2.88 -48.00
C ASP A 338 -26.85 1.76 -47.35
N VAL A 339 -27.28 1.93 -46.10
CA VAL A 339 -28.58 2.48 -45.70
C VAL A 339 -28.80 2.41 -44.16
N ASN A 340 -29.25 3.57 -43.64
CA ASN A 340 -30.15 3.90 -42.54
C ASN A 340 -29.73 3.88 -41.07
N THR A 341 -29.46 5.05 -40.59
CA THR A 341 -30.15 5.94 -39.62
C THR A 341 -31.02 5.28 -38.53
N ILE A 342 -30.65 5.46 -37.27
CA ILE A 342 -31.53 6.00 -36.22
C ILE A 342 -30.66 6.81 -35.23
N SER A 343 -31.10 8.07 -35.07
CA SER A 343 -30.63 9.12 -34.20
C SER A 343 -30.99 8.86 -32.75
N THR A 344 -30.08 9.15 -31.81
CA THR A 344 -30.46 9.93 -30.60
C THR A 344 -29.21 10.59 -30.00
N ALA A 345 -29.41 11.84 -29.68
CA ALA A 345 -28.46 12.83 -29.27
C ALA A 345 -27.78 12.56 -27.93
N THR A 346 -26.46 12.77 -27.87
CA THR A 346 -25.76 13.07 -26.64
C THR A 346 -24.97 14.38 -26.80
N LYS A 347 -25.23 15.28 -25.92
CA LYS A 347 -24.61 16.60 -25.82
C LYS A 347 -23.13 16.46 -25.47
N GLU A 348 -22.30 17.08 -26.29
CA GLU A 348 -20.95 17.49 -25.98
C GLU A 348 -20.96 18.54 -24.86
N THR A 349 -20.02 18.41 -23.92
CA THR A 349 -19.50 19.54 -23.15
C THR A 349 -17.99 19.58 -23.32
N ALA A 350 -17.57 20.64 -23.98
CA ALA A 350 -16.19 20.95 -24.29
C ALA A 350 -15.39 21.29 -23.02
N ALA A 351 -14.17 20.81 -22.97
CA ALA A 351 -13.14 21.22 -22.05
C ALA A 351 -12.59 22.58 -22.48
N THR A 352 -12.55 23.53 -21.55
CA THR A 352 -11.83 24.80 -21.70
C THR A 352 -10.57 24.72 -20.82
N GLU A 353 -9.42 24.79 -21.44
CA GLU A 353 -8.14 25.06 -20.78
C GLU A 353 -8.10 26.52 -20.34
N GLU A 354 -7.81 26.78 -19.08
CA GLU A 354 -7.39 28.11 -18.62
C GLU A 354 -6.05 28.05 -17.89
N LYS A 355 -5.16 28.91 -18.37
CA LYS A 355 -3.83 29.23 -17.86
C LYS A 355 -3.88 29.73 -16.43
N VAL A 356 -3.03 29.15 -15.57
CA VAL A 356 -2.72 29.72 -14.26
C VAL A 356 -1.59 30.75 -14.42
N THR A 357 -1.93 32.01 -14.21
CA THR A 357 -0.97 33.08 -13.89
C THR A 357 -1.10 33.41 -12.41
N GLU A 358 0.06 33.51 -11.75
CA GLU A 358 0.18 33.98 -10.38
C GLU A 358 -0.53 35.31 -10.14
N ALA A 359 -1.35 35.38 -9.11
CA ALA A 359 -1.68 36.63 -8.45
C ALA A 359 -2.06 36.39 -6.99
N SER A 360 -1.35 37.07 -6.14
CA SER A 360 -1.44 37.28 -4.72
C SER A 360 -2.81 37.19 -4.05
N GLU A 361 -2.77 36.66 -2.84
CA GLU A 361 -3.78 36.63 -1.80
C GLU A 361 -4.60 37.91 -1.69
N LYS A 362 -5.92 37.74 -1.80
CA LYS A 362 -6.93 38.53 -1.08
C LYS A 362 -8.01 37.58 -0.59
N SER A 363 -7.99 37.34 0.70
CA SER A 363 -9.06 36.68 1.45
C SER A 363 -10.35 37.46 1.25
N THR A 364 -11.27 36.91 0.45
CA THR A 364 -12.67 37.29 0.49
C THR A 364 -13.38 36.30 1.40
N ALA A 365 -13.79 36.74 2.58
CA ALA A 365 -14.65 35.99 3.48
C ALA A 365 -15.91 35.57 2.71
N LYS A 366 -16.09 34.26 2.50
CA LYS A 366 -17.35 33.69 1.98
C LYS A 366 -18.45 33.99 3.02
N GLU A 367 -19.62 34.41 2.57
CA GLU A 367 -20.79 34.51 3.45
C GLU A 367 -21.06 33.15 4.10
N PRO A 368 -21.48 33.13 5.39
CA PRO A 368 -21.73 31.87 6.09
C PRO A 368 -22.87 31.10 5.41
N VAL A 369 -22.60 29.83 5.07
CA VAL A 369 -23.59 28.93 4.48
C VAL A 369 -24.72 28.70 5.48
N LYS A 370 -25.96 29.04 5.13
CA LYS A 370 -27.15 28.79 5.95
C LYS A 370 -27.59 27.34 5.78
N VAL A 371 -27.47 26.56 6.84
CA VAL A 371 -27.93 25.16 6.89
C VAL A 371 -29.39 25.14 7.33
N ASP A 372 -30.29 24.52 6.57
CA ASP A 372 -31.65 24.21 7.00
C ASP A 372 -31.64 23.08 8.04
N PRO A 373 -32.07 23.33 9.29
CA PRO A 373 -32.01 22.31 10.34
C PRO A 373 -32.95 21.11 10.11
N ASN A 374 -33.90 21.24 9.17
CA ASN A 374 -34.87 20.18 8.84
C ASN A 374 -34.47 19.38 7.58
N LYS A 375 -33.37 19.75 6.91
CA LYS A 375 -32.88 19.07 5.73
C LYS A 375 -32.18 17.79 6.13
N ALA A 376 -32.53 16.66 5.49
CA ALA A 376 -31.83 15.41 5.76
C ALA A 376 -30.36 15.50 5.28
N PRO A 377 -29.38 14.94 6.01
CA PRO A 377 -27.97 15.01 5.61
C PRO A 377 -27.70 14.51 4.20
N GLU A 378 -28.45 13.55 3.70
CA GLU A 378 -28.33 12.99 2.35
C GLU A 378 -28.74 13.99 1.25
N ASP A 379 -29.54 14.97 1.59
CA ASP A 379 -30.04 15.98 0.66
C ASP A 379 -29.23 17.29 0.72
N MET A 380 -28.26 17.41 1.65
CA MET A 380 -27.40 18.57 1.83
C MET A 380 -26.31 18.63 0.75
N THR A 381 -25.86 19.82 0.36
CA THR A 381 -24.62 19.97 -0.42
C THR A 381 -23.39 19.74 0.43
N VAL A 382 -22.22 19.58 -0.20
CA VAL A 382 -20.94 19.45 0.51
C VAL A 382 -20.70 20.61 1.46
N GLU A 383 -20.95 21.85 1.00
CA GLU A 383 -20.78 23.06 1.81
C GLU A 383 -21.77 23.12 2.98
N GLU A 384 -23.01 22.69 2.79
CA GLU A 384 -24.00 22.60 3.86
C GLU A 384 -23.61 21.55 4.90
N LEU A 385 -23.11 20.40 4.47
CA LEU A 385 -22.60 19.33 5.36
C LEU A 385 -21.39 19.80 6.17
N GLN A 386 -20.43 20.44 5.53
CA GLN A 386 -19.26 21.02 6.20
C GLN A 386 -19.66 22.03 7.25
N ALA A 387 -20.58 22.97 6.91
CA ALA A 387 -21.09 23.97 7.84
C ALA A 387 -21.85 23.32 9.02
N ALA A 388 -22.67 22.31 8.76
CA ALA A 388 -23.41 21.59 9.80
C ALA A 388 -22.49 20.82 10.76
N ILE A 389 -21.44 20.18 10.24
CA ILE A 389 -20.42 19.47 11.03
C ILE A 389 -19.68 20.46 11.93
N LEU A 390 -19.20 21.58 11.38
CA LEU A 390 -18.51 22.62 12.15
C LEU A 390 -19.41 23.20 13.26
N ALA A 391 -20.70 23.40 12.99
CA ALA A 391 -21.65 23.86 14.00
C ALA A 391 -21.82 22.84 15.13
N LYS A 392 -21.92 21.54 14.81
CA LYS A 392 -22.00 20.44 15.80
C LYS A 392 -20.71 20.33 16.60
N MET A 393 -19.54 20.40 15.97
CA MET A 393 -18.25 20.38 16.67
C MET A 393 -18.13 21.56 17.64
N THR A 394 -18.52 22.76 17.22
CA THR A 394 -18.49 23.98 18.05
C THR A 394 -19.42 23.86 19.26
N SER A 395 -20.57 23.21 19.11
CA SER A 395 -21.49 22.97 20.24
C SER A 395 -20.94 21.98 21.26
N ASN A 396 -20.01 21.12 20.87
CA ASN A 396 -19.41 20.10 21.73
C ASN A 396 -18.07 20.52 22.37
N GLY A 397 -17.51 21.68 21.99
CA GLY A 397 -16.28 22.20 22.54
C GLY A 397 -15.51 23.13 21.60
N PRO A 398 -14.31 23.59 22.00
CA PRO A 398 -13.50 24.47 21.16
C PRO A 398 -13.01 23.77 19.90
N VAL A 399 -13.21 24.36 18.74
CA VAL A 399 -12.78 23.86 17.44
C VAL A 399 -11.46 24.52 17.05
N THR A 400 -10.40 23.72 16.86
CA THR A 400 -9.09 24.20 16.41
C THR A 400 -9.08 24.50 14.92
N ASP A 401 -8.10 25.30 14.46
CA ASP A 401 -7.97 25.58 13.01
C ASP A 401 -7.65 24.34 12.21
N GLN A 402 -6.93 23.37 12.79
CA GLN A 402 -6.69 22.07 12.18
C GLN A 402 -7.98 21.27 12.00
N MET A 403 -8.88 21.29 12.99
CA MET A 403 -10.19 20.62 12.88
C MET A 403 -11.06 21.26 11.81
N LYS A 404 -11.07 22.59 11.72
CA LYS A 404 -11.77 23.32 10.63
C LYS A 404 -11.23 22.89 9.27
N LYS A 405 -9.91 22.92 9.11
CA LYS A 405 -9.25 22.49 7.87
C LYS A 405 -9.63 21.07 7.48
N THR A 406 -9.68 20.13 8.43
CA THR A 406 -10.08 18.74 8.15
C THR A 406 -11.50 18.64 7.62
N VAL A 407 -12.44 19.47 8.09
CA VAL A 407 -13.80 19.52 7.57
C VAL A 407 -13.82 20.15 6.18
N ASP A 408 -13.13 21.29 6.00
CA ASP A 408 -13.11 22.05 4.74
C ASP A 408 -12.42 21.27 3.60
N ASP A 409 -11.37 20.48 3.91
CA ASP A 409 -10.66 19.64 2.95
C ASP A 409 -11.44 18.38 2.56
N ASN A 410 -12.48 18.00 3.30
CA ASN A 410 -13.30 16.83 2.97
C ASN A 410 -14.39 17.19 1.96
N ILE A 411 -14.20 16.82 0.71
CA ILE A 411 -15.12 17.08 -0.43
C ILE A 411 -16.02 15.87 -0.76
N TRP A 412 -15.95 14.77 0.02
CA TRP A 412 -16.70 13.56 -0.23
C TRP A 412 -18.05 13.59 0.48
N HIS A 413 -19.13 13.73 -0.29
CA HIS A 413 -20.50 13.87 0.21
C HIS A 413 -20.88 12.77 1.21
N ASP A 414 -20.73 11.51 0.85
CA ASP A 414 -21.11 10.38 1.72
C ASP A 414 -20.28 10.31 3.01
N SER A 415 -19.01 10.70 2.95
CA SER A 415 -18.15 10.80 4.13
C SER A 415 -18.66 11.87 5.09
N LEU A 416 -19.04 13.03 4.58
CA LEU A 416 -19.60 14.12 5.38
C LEU A 416 -20.99 13.77 5.94
N VAL A 417 -21.85 13.10 5.17
CA VAL A 417 -23.15 12.59 5.65
C VAL A 417 -22.97 11.65 6.83
N ASN A 418 -22.05 10.68 6.71
CA ASN A 418 -21.76 9.74 7.78
C ASN A 418 -21.16 10.43 9.01
N TRP A 419 -20.27 11.40 8.79
CA TRP A 419 -19.69 12.19 9.87
C TRP A 419 -20.76 13.00 10.61
N LEU A 420 -21.62 13.72 9.90
CA LEU A 420 -22.70 14.49 10.50
C LEU A 420 -23.66 13.60 11.32
N LYS A 421 -23.99 12.39 10.82
CA LYS A 421 -24.81 11.41 11.53
C LYS A 421 -24.17 10.84 12.79
N SER A 422 -22.84 10.88 12.88
CA SER A 422 -22.11 10.38 14.06
C SER A 422 -22.22 11.29 15.28
N PHE A 423 -22.57 12.55 15.10
CA PHE A 423 -22.86 13.46 16.22
C PHE A 423 -24.25 13.15 16.80
N ARG A 424 -24.28 12.30 17.82
CA ARG A 424 -25.47 11.96 18.61
C ARG A 424 -25.55 12.81 19.87
#